data_1dc52a7958276fbdeb25ae7676827874
#
_entry.id   1dc52a7958276fbdeb25ae7676827874
#
_cell.length_a   1.000
_cell.length_b   1.000
_cell.length_c   1.000
_cell.angle_alpha   90.00
_cell.angle_beta   90.00
_cell.angle_gamma   90.00
#
_symmetry.space_group_name_H-M   'P 1'
#
loop_
_entity.id
_entity.type
_entity.pdbx_description
1 polymer ?
#
loop_
_entity_poly.entity_id
_entity_poly.type
_entity_poly.pdbx_seq_one_letter_code
_entity_poly.pdbx_strand_id
1 'polypeptide(L)'
;MSIQTDNIQKLVERRAKARMGGGEKRIEAQHAKGKMTARERLALLLDEGSFEEFDMFVQHRCTNFGMDKSHPDGDGVVTGCGTIDGRLVYVFAQDFTVSGGSLSKTMSEKICKVQDMALRNGAPCIGLNDSGGARIQEGIDALAGYGEIFERNILSSGVVPQISCIMGPCAGGAVYSPALTDFTLMVKNTSYMFLTGPAVVKSVTGEVVDQEQLGGASVHATKSGVAHFAANNEEEAIATIKQLLSYIPQNNLETAPLKETTDPVNRLEDSLNSIIPDNPNKAYDMYGVIGAIVDDGAFFEIHKDFAQNIIVGFARFNGRSVGIVANQPKVLAGVLDINASRKAARFVRFCDAFNIPLVTLVDVPGFLCGTQQEYGAIITNGAKLLYAYGEATVPKVTVTLRKGYGGAHIVMSCKQLRGDINYAWPSAQIAVMGADGAVNVLYAKDMKEDPEHAKEIFQEKKKEYEDLFSNPYQAAQKGYIDDVIEPRNTRFRVIRALEQLNGKQAGVPAKKHDNLPL
;
A
#
# COMPACT_ATOMS: atom_id res chain seq x y z
N MET A 1 46.88 12.31 -32.92
CA MET A 1 45.63 12.89 -32.34
C MET A 1 46.01 13.79 -31.17
N SER A 2 45.18 14.74 -30.79
CA SER A 2 45.50 15.57 -29.62
C SER A 2 45.31 14.73 -28.33
N ILE A 3 46.05 15.06 -27.26
CA ILE A 3 45.92 14.42 -25.93
C ILE A 3 44.45 14.41 -25.48
N GLN A 4 43.70 15.48 -25.78
CA GLN A 4 42.30 15.61 -25.45
C GLN A 4 41.42 14.59 -26.21
N THR A 5 41.70 14.36 -27.50
CA THR A 5 40.98 13.37 -28.31
C THR A 5 41.19 11.94 -27.74
N ASP A 6 42.44 11.64 -27.36
CA ASP A 6 42.78 10.34 -26.77
C ASP A 6 42.10 10.14 -25.41
N ASN A 7 42.00 11.19 -24.59
CA ASN A 7 41.31 11.14 -23.30
C ASN A 7 39.80 10.96 -23.47
N ILE A 8 39.17 11.62 -24.44
CA ILE A 8 37.76 11.43 -24.77
C ILE A 8 37.50 9.99 -25.24
N GLN A 9 38.35 9.45 -26.11
CA GLN A 9 38.23 8.08 -26.58
C GLN A 9 38.31 7.08 -25.41
N LYS A 10 39.26 7.21 -24.50
CA LYS A 10 39.39 6.38 -23.28
C LYS A 10 38.15 6.46 -22.40
N LEU A 11 37.56 7.67 -22.24
CA LEU A 11 36.31 7.82 -21.48
C LEU A 11 35.16 7.05 -22.12
N VAL A 12 34.99 7.16 -23.44
CA VAL A 12 33.94 6.45 -24.19
C VAL A 12 34.07 4.95 -24.02
N GLU A 13 35.29 4.41 -24.21
CA GLU A 13 35.58 2.97 -24.04
C GLU A 13 35.30 2.51 -22.60
N ARG A 14 35.75 3.28 -21.58
CA ARG A 14 35.50 2.93 -20.18
C ARG A 14 34.02 2.96 -19.82
N ARG A 15 33.29 3.96 -20.32
CA ARG A 15 31.82 4.01 -20.14
C ARG A 15 31.11 2.83 -20.80
N ALA A 16 31.52 2.46 -22.03
CA ALA A 16 30.98 1.30 -22.72
C ALA A 16 31.20 0.02 -21.90
N LYS A 17 32.42 -0.16 -21.37
CA LYS A 17 32.77 -1.30 -20.51
C LYS A 17 31.96 -1.31 -19.20
N ALA A 18 31.84 -0.16 -18.52
CA ALA A 18 31.06 -0.04 -17.28
C ALA A 18 29.58 -0.41 -17.49
N ARG A 19 29.00 -0.03 -18.64
CA ARG A 19 27.61 -0.35 -18.99
C ARG A 19 27.36 -1.83 -19.22
N MET A 20 28.39 -2.62 -19.50
CA MET A 20 28.29 -4.08 -19.65
C MET A 20 28.19 -4.82 -18.31
N GLY A 21 28.32 -4.14 -17.16
CA GLY A 21 28.21 -4.76 -15.85
C GLY A 21 29.07 -6.00 -15.70
N GLY A 22 28.45 -7.16 -15.51
CA GLY A 22 29.14 -8.46 -15.39
C GLY A 22 29.61 -9.07 -16.73
N GLY A 23 29.37 -8.38 -17.87
CA GLY A 23 29.74 -8.80 -19.22
C GLY A 23 28.66 -9.60 -19.93
N GLU A 24 28.81 -9.74 -21.25
CA GLU A 24 27.84 -10.29 -22.19
C GLU A 24 27.26 -11.65 -21.75
N LYS A 25 28.12 -12.59 -21.38
CA LYS A 25 27.71 -13.94 -20.95
C LYS A 25 26.76 -13.91 -19.74
N ARG A 26 26.96 -12.98 -18.79
CA ARG A 26 26.09 -12.85 -17.61
C ARG A 26 24.80 -12.12 -17.94
N ILE A 27 24.83 -11.17 -18.89
CA ILE A 27 23.65 -10.51 -19.43
C ILE A 27 22.76 -11.54 -20.13
N GLU A 28 23.34 -12.37 -21.02
CA GLU A 28 22.60 -13.46 -21.67
C GLU A 28 21.96 -14.43 -20.67
N ALA A 29 22.69 -14.79 -19.61
CA ALA A 29 22.17 -15.65 -18.55
C ALA A 29 21.03 -14.99 -17.73
N GLN A 30 21.00 -13.66 -17.63
CA GLN A 30 19.91 -12.88 -17.03
C GLN A 30 18.69 -12.92 -17.95
N HIS A 31 18.85 -12.63 -19.23
CA HIS A 31 17.79 -12.69 -20.24
C HIS A 31 17.19 -14.09 -20.39
N ALA A 32 18.01 -15.14 -20.35
CA ALA A 32 17.55 -16.53 -20.40
C ALA A 32 16.60 -16.92 -19.25
N LYS A 33 16.61 -16.15 -18.16
CA LYS A 33 15.67 -16.29 -17.03
C LYS A 33 14.43 -15.41 -17.16
N GLY A 34 14.24 -14.73 -18.29
CA GLY A 34 13.15 -13.79 -18.51
C GLY A 34 13.29 -12.49 -17.72
N LYS A 35 14.51 -12.08 -17.37
CA LYS A 35 14.80 -10.89 -16.57
C LYS A 35 15.58 -9.87 -17.38
N MET A 36 15.26 -8.59 -17.22
CA MET A 36 16.03 -7.48 -17.76
C MET A 36 17.29 -7.20 -16.92
N THR A 37 18.27 -6.53 -17.51
CA THR A 37 19.40 -5.93 -16.79
C THR A 37 18.94 -4.68 -16.01
N ALA A 38 19.74 -4.25 -15.04
CA ALA A 38 19.47 -3.02 -14.28
C ALA A 38 19.27 -1.80 -15.18
N ARG A 39 20.08 -1.68 -16.25
CA ARG A 39 19.99 -0.56 -17.19
C ARG A 39 18.76 -0.60 -18.08
N GLU A 40 18.36 -1.76 -18.56
CA GLU A 40 17.11 -1.94 -19.34
C GLU A 40 15.89 -1.59 -18.49
N ARG A 41 15.86 -2.00 -17.21
CA ARG A 41 14.82 -1.64 -16.27
C ARG A 41 14.71 -0.12 -16.07
N LEU A 42 15.86 0.58 -15.91
CA LEU A 42 15.89 2.02 -15.77
C LEU A 42 15.48 2.74 -17.06
N ALA A 43 15.91 2.26 -18.22
CA ALA A 43 15.50 2.81 -19.52
C ALA A 43 13.99 2.66 -19.76
N LEU A 44 13.36 1.60 -19.26
CA LEU A 44 11.91 1.41 -19.34
C LEU A 44 11.16 2.26 -18.29
N LEU A 45 11.75 2.46 -17.10
CA LEU A 45 11.14 3.20 -15.99
C LEU A 45 11.12 4.71 -16.23
N LEU A 46 12.22 5.28 -16.69
CA LEU A 46 12.41 6.72 -16.80
C LEU A 46 12.02 7.26 -18.17
N ASP A 47 11.71 8.54 -18.24
CA ASP A 47 11.47 9.24 -19.50
C ASP A 47 12.73 9.21 -20.35
N GLU A 48 12.56 9.09 -21.67
CA GLU A 48 13.67 9.00 -22.61
C GLU A 48 14.62 10.21 -22.48
N GLY A 49 15.92 9.93 -22.36
CA GLY A 49 16.95 10.94 -22.24
C GLY A 49 17.06 11.66 -20.90
N SER A 50 16.19 11.32 -19.91
CA SER A 50 16.18 12.00 -18.61
C SER A 50 17.17 11.42 -17.58
N PHE A 51 17.76 10.24 -17.84
CA PHE A 51 18.58 9.57 -16.85
C PHE A 51 19.97 10.16 -16.70
N GLU A 52 20.26 10.67 -15.50
CA GLU A 52 21.60 11.11 -15.08
C GLU A 52 22.18 10.10 -14.08
N GLU A 53 23.18 9.33 -14.54
CA GLU A 53 23.85 8.31 -13.74
C GLU A 53 24.90 8.90 -12.80
N PHE A 54 24.85 8.48 -11.52
CA PHE A 54 25.84 8.84 -10.50
C PHE A 54 26.79 7.68 -10.23
N ASP A 55 28.06 8.00 -9.96
CA ASP A 55 29.07 7.05 -9.46
C ASP A 55 29.30 5.84 -10.36
N MET A 56 29.20 6.00 -11.69
CA MET A 56 29.41 4.93 -12.68
C MET A 56 30.77 4.21 -12.52
N PHE A 57 31.81 4.92 -12.11
CA PHE A 57 33.18 4.41 -12.02
C PHE A 57 33.61 4.05 -10.60
N VAL A 58 32.71 4.10 -9.63
CA VAL A 58 32.98 3.69 -8.26
C VAL A 58 33.16 2.17 -8.20
N GLN A 59 34.16 1.71 -7.45
CA GLN A 59 34.54 0.31 -7.32
C GLN A 59 34.60 -0.09 -5.85
N HIS A 60 34.37 -1.37 -5.54
CA HIS A 60 34.54 -1.87 -4.18
C HIS A 60 36.01 -1.79 -3.72
N ARG A 61 36.19 -1.75 -2.41
CA ARG A 61 37.52 -1.65 -1.76
C ARG A 61 37.95 -2.94 -1.06
N CYS A 62 37.19 -4.03 -1.22
CA CYS A 62 37.46 -5.29 -0.59
C CYS A 62 38.68 -5.98 -1.22
N THR A 63 39.59 -6.44 -0.39
CA THR A 63 40.80 -7.22 -0.79
C THR A 63 40.74 -8.66 -0.32
N ASN A 64 39.77 -9.06 0.51
CA ASN A 64 39.63 -10.38 1.07
C ASN A 64 39.18 -11.41 0.01
N PHE A 65 39.57 -12.67 0.20
CA PHE A 65 39.10 -13.82 -0.61
C PHE A 65 39.24 -13.62 -2.12
N GLY A 66 40.31 -12.92 -2.54
CA GLY A 66 40.64 -12.72 -3.96
C GLY A 66 39.80 -11.62 -4.65
N MET A 67 39.08 -10.80 -3.89
CA MET A 67 38.32 -9.68 -4.43
C MET A 67 39.22 -8.59 -5.05
N ASP A 68 40.46 -8.49 -4.60
CA ASP A 68 41.51 -7.60 -5.16
C ASP A 68 41.81 -7.86 -6.65
N LYS A 69 41.40 -9.00 -7.19
CA LYS A 69 41.64 -9.38 -8.61
C LYS A 69 40.60 -8.84 -9.58
N SER A 70 39.50 -8.29 -9.10
CA SER A 70 38.38 -7.82 -9.94
C SER A 70 37.66 -6.64 -9.32
N HIS A 71 37.77 -5.49 -9.97
CA HIS A 71 37.12 -4.25 -9.55
C HIS A 71 36.14 -3.76 -10.64
N PRO A 72 34.92 -4.32 -10.71
CA PRO A 72 33.92 -3.88 -11.67
C PRO A 72 33.50 -2.43 -11.39
N ASP A 73 33.48 -1.59 -12.45
CA ASP A 73 32.94 -0.24 -12.34
C ASP A 73 31.43 -0.28 -11.96
N GLY A 74 31.02 0.57 -11.03
CA GLY A 74 29.65 0.65 -10.54
C GLY A 74 29.29 -0.29 -9.41
N ASP A 75 30.12 -1.30 -9.12
CA ASP A 75 30.02 -2.25 -8.01
C ASP A 75 28.61 -2.89 -7.79
N GLY A 76 27.95 -3.27 -8.88
CA GLY A 76 26.68 -4.05 -8.82
C GLY A 76 25.43 -3.22 -8.53
N VAL A 77 25.48 -1.90 -8.65
CA VAL A 77 24.31 -1.04 -8.61
C VAL A 77 24.44 0.16 -9.57
N VAL A 78 23.38 0.42 -10.32
CA VAL A 78 23.24 1.63 -11.14
C VAL A 78 22.39 2.63 -10.35
N THR A 79 22.93 3.82 -10.13
CA THR A 79 22.31 4.87 -9.31
C THR A 79 22.22 6.18 -10.06
N GLY A 80 21.18 6.97 -9.81
CA GLY A 80 21.01 8.26 -10.47
C GLY A 80 19.66 8.90 -10.21
N CYS A 81 19.32 9.84 -11.07
CA CYS A 81 17.99 10.44 -11.11
C CYS A 81 17.50 10.54 -12.57
N GLY A 82 16.22 10.76 -12.72
CA GLY A 82 15.56 10.99 -14.01
C GLY A 82 14.16 11.50 -13.77
N THR A 83 13.34 11.48 -14.80
CA THR A 83 11.92 11.85 -14.67
C THR A 83 11.00 10.70 -15.03
N ILE A 84 9.80 10.73 -14.47
CA ILE A 84 8.65 9.90 -14.85
C ILE A 84 7.48 10.87 -15.07
N ASP A 85 6.96 10.90 -16.28
CA ASP A 85 5.95 11.90 -16.69
C ASP A 85 6.37 13.34 -16.34
N GLY A 86 7.66 13.66 -16.58
CA GLY A 86 8.26 14.96 -16.29
C GLY A 86 8.58 15.24 -14.81
N ARG A 87 8.25 14.35 -13.89
CA ARG A 87 8.47 14.50 -12.45
C ARG A 87 9.79 13.86 -12.02
N LEU A 88 10.62 14.60 -11.29
CA LEU A 88 11.91 14.12 -10.78
C LEU A 88 11.72 12.91 -9.86
N VAL A 89 12.52 11.88 -10.09
CA VAL A 89 12.65 10.71 -9.20
C VAL A 89 14.12 10.35 -9.03
N TYR A 90 14.47 9.81 -7.87
CA TYR A 90 15.76 9.23 -7.60
C TYR A 90 15.65 7.71 -7.63
N VAL A 91 16.65 7.06 -8.27
CA VAL A 91 16.57 5.63 -8.55
C VAL A 91 17.86 4.91 -8.22
N PHE A 92 17.74 3.69 -7.76
CA PHE A 92 18.83 2.71 -7.76
C PHE A 92 18.33 1.38 -8.31
N ALA A 93 19.14 0.71 -9.13
CA ALA A 93 18.84 -0.60 -9.69
C ALA A 93 20.01 -1.55 -9.44
N GLN A 94 19.77 -2.61 -8.68
CA GLN A 94 20.77 -3.62 -8.40
C GLN A 94 21.04 -4.46 -9.65
N ASP A 95 22.33 -4.64 -9.98
CA ASP A 95 22.77 -5.39 -11.14
C ASP A 95 23.20 -6.79 -10.72
N PHE A 96 22.32 -7.77 -10.90
CA PHE A 96 22.59 -9.15 -10.57
C PHE A 96 23.74 -9.76 -11.37
N THR A 97 24.09 -9.18 -12.52
CA THR A 97 25.22 -9.64 -13.35
C THR A 97 26.59 -9.42 -12.68
N VAL A 98 26.65 -8.46 -11.73
CA VAL A 98 27.86 -8.14 -10.95
C VAL A 98 27.74 -8.73 -9.55
N SER A 99 28.52 -9.75 -9.24
CA SER A 99 28.58 -10.40 -7.92
C SER A 99 27.20 -10.82 -7.36
N GLY A 100 26.23 -11.17 -8.25
CA GLY A 100 24.87 -11.53 -7.87
C GLY A 100 24.09 -10.37 -7.19
N GLY A 101 24.42 -9.13 -7.49
CA GLY A 101 23.81 -7.95 -6.86
C GLY A 101 24.04 -7.86 -5.34
N SER A 102 25.02 -8.60 -4.79
CA SER A 102 25.27 -8.65 -3.35
C SER A 102 25.78 -7.30 -2.82
N LEU A 103 25.20 -6.85 -1.69
CA LEU A 103 25.51 -5.56 -1.09
C LEU A 103 26.93 -5.53 -0.51
N SER A 104 27.76 -4.65 -1.05
CA SER A 104 29.04 -4.22 -0.48
C SER A 104 28.88 -2.94 0.31
N LYS A 105 29.89 -2.55 1.05
CA LYS A 105 29.95 -1.22 1.67
C LYS A 105 29.87 -0.11 0.62
N THR A 106 30.61 -0.23 -0.48
CA THR A 106 30.62 0.75 -1.57
C THR A 106 29.25 0.85 -2.27
N MET A 107 28.60 -0.28 -2.54
CA MET A 107 27.28 -0.30 -3.09
C MET A 107 26.26 0.40 -2.17
N SER A 108 26.36 0.18 -0.86
CA SER A 108 25.50 0.85 0.11
C SER A 108 25.72 2.37 0.13
N GLU A 109 26.96 2.84 0.04
CA GLU A 109 27.30 4.26 -0.04
C GLU A 109 26.65 4.94 -1.26
N LYS A 110 26.61 4.27 -2.40
CA LYS A 110 25.93 4.75 -3.61
C LYS A 110 24.41 4.86 -3.41
N ILE A 111 23.79 3.83 -2.82
CA ILE A 111 22.34 3.81 -2.52
C ILE A 111 22.01 4.91 -1.51
N CYS A 112 22.78 5.03 -0.42
CA CYS A 112 22.61 6.07 0.60
C CYS A 112 22.69 7.48 0.00
N LYS A 113 23.64 7.71 -0.91
CA LYS A 113 23.75 9.00 -1.61
C LYS A 113 22.47 9.34 -2.38
N VAL A 114 21.89 8.38 -3.07
CA VAL A 114 20.63 8.58 -3.82
C VAL A 114 19.47 8.85 -2.87
N GLN A 115 19.35 8.10 -1.77
CA GLN A 115 18.33 8.34 -0.74
C GLN A 115 18.47 9.72 -0.09
N ASP A 116 19.71 10.14 0.24
CA ASP A 116 19.98 11.47 0.79
C ASP A 116 19.62 12.59 -0.21
N MET A 117 19.88 12.39 -1.51
CA MET A 117 19.52 13.34 -2.54
C MET A 117 17.99 13.40 -2.75
N ALA A 118 17.30 12.26 -2.73
CA ALA A 118 15.85 12.19 -2.80
C ALA A 118 15.21 12.98 -1.64
N LEU A 119 15.67 12.75 -0.41
CA LEU A 119 15.17 13.42 0.78
C LEU A 119 15.41 14.94 0.73
N ARG A 120 16.62 15.39 0.34
CA ARG A 120 16.99 16.81 0.26
C ARG A 120 16.24 17.56 -0.83
N ASN A 121 15.90 16.89 -1.93
CA ASN A 121 15.19 17.49 -3.06
C ASN A 121 13.66 17.27 -3.00
N GLY A 122 13.17 16.56 -1.98
CA GLY A 122 11.74 16.29 -1.82
C GLY A 122 11.16 15.51 -2.99
N ALA A 123 11.86 14.46 -3.45
CA ALA A 123 11.45 13.65 -4.60
C ALA A 123 11.36 12.16 -4.25
N PRO A 124 10.49 11.38 -4.90
CA PRO A 124 10.37 9.95 -4.68
C PRO A 124 11.69 9.20 -4.89
N CYS A 125 11.92 8.16 -4.07
CA CYS A 125 13.04 7.23 -4.21
C CYS A 125 12.52 5.85 -4.62
N ILE A 126 13.03 5.30 -5.73
CA ILE A 126 12.60 4.03 -6.30
C ILE A 126 13.78 3.06 -6.34
N GLY A 127 13.65 1.93 -5.65
CA GLY A 127 14.61 0.85 -5.67
C GLY A 127 14.13 -0.32 -6.54
N LEU A 128 14.95 -0.71 -7.54
CA LEU A 128 14.76 -1.93 -8.32
C LEU A 128 15.71 -2.99 -7.75
N ASN A 129 15.15 -3.92 -6.98
CA ASN A 129 15.91 -4.84 -6.13
C ASN A 129 16.12 -6.19 -6.82
N ASP A 130 17.38 -6.62 -6.92
CA ASP A 130 17.77 -7.90 -7.48
C ASP A 130 19.11 -8.32 -6.85
N SER A 131 19.07 -8.93 -5.66
CA SER A 131 20.25 -9.13 -4.80
C SER A 131 20.25 -10.46 -4.07
N GLY A 132 21.40 -11.10 -4.06
CA GLY A 132 21.66 -12.29 -3.23
C GLY A 132 21.84 -11.99 -1.73
N GLY A 133 21.73 -10.75 -1.29
CA GLY A 133 21.92 -10.34 0.11
C GLY A 133 23.27 -9.68 0.37
N ALA A 134 23.83 -9.81 1.59
CA ALA A 134 25.10 -9.21 1.97
C ALA A 134 26.28 -9.88 1.22
N ARG A 135 27.27 -9.09 0.80
CA ARG A 135 28.53 -9.60 0.23
C ARG A 135 29.38 -10.20 1.34
N ILE A 136 29.41 -11.52 1.42
CA ILE A 136 30.02 -12.27 2.53
C ILE A 136 31.50 -11.92 2.70
N GLN A 137 32.21 -11.64 1.61
CA GLN A 137 33.63 -11.30 1.61
C GLN A 137 33.95 -10.00 2.35
N GLU A 138 32.98 -9.11 2.52
CA GLU A 138 33.13 -7.85 3.23
C GLU A 138 32.70 -7.92 4.71
N GLY A 139 32.11 -9.04 5.14
CA GLY A 139 31.76 -9.28 6.54
C GLY A 139 30.86 -8.19 7.12
N ILE A 140 31.34 -7.57 8.24
CA ILE A 140 30.56 -6.57 8.98
C ILE A 140 30.33 -5.28 8.17
N ASP A 141 31.19 -4.93 7.22
CA ASP A 141 31.03 -3.73 6.40
C ASP A 141 29.78 -3.81 5.51
N ALA A 142 29.45 -4.99 4.99
CA ALA A 142 28.19 -5.20 4.27
C ALA A 142 26.97 -5.05 5.18
N LEU A 143 27.03 -5.52 6.42
CA LEU A 143 25.94 -5.34 7.39
C LEU A 143 25.79 -3.88 7.84
N ALA A 144 26.90 -3.17 8.05
CA ALA A 144 26.88 -1.73 8.32
C ALA A 144 26.22 -0.95 7.18
N GLY A 145 26.53 -1.35 5.93
CA GLY A 145 25.88 -0.78 4.74
C GLY A 145 24.37 -0.94 4.73
N TYR A 146 23.83 -2.10 5.12
CA TYR A 146 22.38 -2.26 5.29
C TYR A 146 21.82 -1.35 6.38
N GLY A 147 22.49 -1.25 7.52
CA GLY A 147 22.06 -0.35 8.61
C GLY A 147 21.94 1.10 8.16
N GLU A 148 22.89 1.58 7.36
CA GLU A 148 22.86 2.95 6.80
C GLU A 148 21.72 3.16 5.80
N ILE A 149 21.37 2.16 4.99
CA ILE A 149 20.21 2.19 4.09
C ILE A 149 18.91 2.23 4.90
N PHE A 150 18.78 1.39 5.93
CA PHE A 150 17.58 1.34 6.77
C PHE A 150 17.34 2.65 7.52
N GLU A 151 18.39 3.28 8.05
CA GLU A 151 18.29 4.60 8.69
C GLU A 151 17.66 5.61 7.73
N ARG A 152 18.11 5.65 6.47
CA ARG A 152 17.58 6.56 5.46
C ARG A 152 16.15 6.25 5.04
N ASN A 153 15.77 4.96 4.97
CA ASN A 153 14.38 4.58 4.79
C ASN A 153 13.50 5.14 5.93
N ILE A 154 13.96 5.04 7.17
CA ILE A 154 13.23 5.55 8.35
C ILE A 154 13.13 7.08 8.31
N LEU A 155 14.22 7.79 8.04
CA LEU A 155 14.22 9.25 7.94
C LEU A 155 13.36 9.79 6.79
N SER A 156 13.25 9.04 5.70
CA SER A 156 12.44 9.41 4.53
C SER A 156 10.96 9.05 4.69
N SER A 157 10.61 8.21 5.66
CA SER A 157 9.23 7.75 5.89
C SER A 157 8.29 8.90 6.19
N GLY A 158 7.23 9.03 5.40
CA GLY A 158 6.27 10.13 5.50
C GLY A 158 6.80 11.49 5.02
N VAL A 159 7.99 11.55 4.44
CA VAL A 159 8.59 12.79 3.88
C VAL A 159 8.61 12.73 2.35
N VAL A 160 9.19 11.68 1.78
CA VAL A 160 9.18 11.42 0.34
C VAL A 160 8.66 10.01 0.08
N PRO A 161 7.89 9.77 -0.98
CA PRO A 161 7.44 8.43 -1.35
C PRO A 161 8.61 7.50 -1.63
N GLN A 162 8.56 6.30 -1.06
CA GLN A 162 9.55 5.26 -1.23
C GLN A 162 8.91 4.02 -1.85
N ILE A 163 9.43 3.57 -2.99
CA ILE A 163 8.90 2.43 -3.74
C ILE A 163 10.01 1.39 -3.94
N SER A 164 9.74 0.16 -3.56
CA SER A 164 10.61 -0.98 -3.81
C SER A 164 9.97 -1.95 -4.79
N CYS A 165 10.68 -2.27 -5.88
CA CYS A 165 10.25 -3.30 -6.83
C CYS A 165 11.25 -4.45 -6.81
N ILE A 166 10.77 -5.63 -6.44
CA ILE A 166 11.59 -6.84 -6.33
C ILE A 166 11.54 -7.57 -7.67
N MET A 167 12.66 -7.59 -8.38
CA MET A 167 12.79 -8.12 -9.74
C MET A 167 13.73 -9.33 -9.81
N GLY A 168 14.07 -9.89 -8.65
CA GLY A 168 14.91 -11.06 -8.52
C GLY A 168 14.95 -11.54 -7.08
N PRO A 169 15.97 -12.33 -6.68
CA PRO A 169 16.17 -12.67 -5.28
C PRO A 169 16.31 -11.43 -4.40
N CYS A 170 15.72 -11.48 -3.22
CA CYS A 170 15.88 -10.49 -2.15
C CYS A 170 15.91 -11.26 -0.84
N ALA A 171 17.10 -11.55 -0.32
CA ALA A 171 17.29 -12.49 0.79
C ALA A 171 18.06 -11.88 1.97
N GLY A 172 17.77 -12.35 3.18
CA GLY A 172 18.45 -11.92 4.39
C GLY A 172 18.19 -10.44 4.70
N GLY A 173 19.25 -9.66 4.97
CA GLY A 173 19.15 -8.24 5.25
C GLY A 173 18.48 -7.39 4.15
N ALA A 174 18.53 -7.87 2.91
CA ALA A 174 17.96 -7.17 1.75
C ALA A 174 16.43 -6.98 1.84
N VAL A 175 15.70 -7.80 2.60
CA VAL A 175 14.23 -7.72 2.69
C VAL A 175 13.74 -6.58 3.57
N TYR A 176 14.57 -6.07 4.49
CA TYR A 176 14.11 -5.07 5.45
C TYR A 176 13.94 -3.68 4.82
N SER A 177 14.84 -3.27 3.92
CA SER A 177 14.67 -1.99 3.21
C SER A 177 13.32 -1.93 2.46
N PRO A 178 12.94 -2.92 1.61
CA PRO A 178 11.61 -2.95 1.01
C PRO A 178 10.45 -2.92 2.02
N ALA A 179 10.59 -3.62 3.16
CA ALA A 179 9.56 -3.64 4.20
C ALA A 179 9.39 -2.28 4.91
N LEU A 180 10.42 -1.43 4.89
CA LEU A 180 10.40 -0.06 5.43
C LEU A 180 9.86 0.96 4.42
N THR A 181 9.81 0.65 3.13
CA THR A 181 9.27 1.54 2.09
C THR A 181 7.74 1.57 2.09
N ASP A 182 7.15 2.53 1.39
CA ASP A 182 5.70 2.71 1.36
C ASP A 182 5.00 1.64 0.55
N PHE A 183 5.59 1.26 -0.60
CA PHE A 183 5.03 0.25 -1.49
C PHE A 183 6.10 -0.76 -1.93
N THR A 184 5.72 -2.02 -1.86
CA THR A 184 6.53 -3.14 -2.35
C THR A 184 5.81 -3.83 -3.50
N LEU A 185 6.46 -3.91 -4.65
CA LEU A 185 6.01 -4.65 -5.83
C LEU A 185 6.89 -5.90 -5.99
N MET A 186 6.31 -7.01 -6.44
CA MET A 186 7.05 -8.23 -6.75
C MET A 186 6.66 -8.76 -8.13
N VAL A 187 7.65 -9.29 -8.86
CA VAL A 187 7.43 -9.96 -10.14
C VAL A 187 7.27 -11.46 -9.91
N LYS A 188 6.17 -12.05 -10.37
CA LYS A 188 5.88 -13.48 -10.21
C LYS A 188 6.95 -14.36 -10.88
N ASN A 189 7.25 -15.50 -10.28
CA ASN A 189 8.14 -16.55 -10.78
C ASN A 189 9.63 -16.17 -10.89
N THR A 190 9.99 -14.89 -10.78
CA THR A 190 11.39 -14.43 -10.89
C THR A 190 11.89 -13.71 -9.64
N SER A 191 10.98 -13.26 -8.77
CA SER A 191 11.33 -12.55 -7.53
C SER A 191 10.93 -13.31 -6.28
N TYR A 192 11.78 -13.23 -5.26
CA TYR A 192 11.59 -13.93 -3.99
C TYR A 192 12.06 -13.04 -2.84
N MET A 193 11.29 -13.02 -1.75
CA MET A 193 11.67 -12.36 -0.50
C MET A 193 11.59 -13.36 0.65
N PHE A 194 12.69 -13.55 1.37
CA PHE A 194 12.72 -14.37 2.60
C PHE A 194 13.92 -14.00 3.48
N LEU A 195 13.80 -14.15 4.79
CA LEU A 195 14.92 -13.95 5.71
C LEU A 195 16.00 -14.99 5.52
N THR A 196 15.60 -16.25 5.38
CA THR A 196 16.50 -17.39 5.14
C THR A 196 15.93 -18.25 4.03
N GLY A 197 16.80 -18.69 3.13
CA GLY A 197 16.38 -19.48 1.98
C GLY A 197 15.97 -20.92 2.33
N PRO A 198 15.38 -21.68 1.38
CA PRO A 198 14.84 -23.02 1.59
C PRO A 198 15.83 -24.02 2.21
N ALA A 199 17.11 -23.93 1.85
CA ALA A 199 18.15 -24.84 2.39
C ALA A 199 18.34 -24.65 3.90
N VAL A 200 18.33 -23.41 4.39
CA VAL A 200 18.44 -23.09 5.82
C VAL A 200 17.16 -23.49 6.56
N VAL A 201 15.99 -23.21 6.00
CA VAL A 201 14.70 -23.64 6.55
C VAL A 201 14.71 -25.16 6.76
N LYS A 202 15.08 -25.93 5.73
CA LYS A 202 15.18 -27.38 5.82
C LYS A 202 16.14 -27.86 6.91
N SER A 203 17.32 -27.20 7.05
CA SER A 203 18.32 -27.63 8.02
C SER A 203 17.92 -27.31 9.48
N VAL A 204 17.15 -26.24 9.71
CA VAL A 204 16.78 -25.76 11.05
C VAL A 204 15.46 -26.34 11.52
N THR A 205 14.43 -26.36 10.65
CA THR A 205 13.05 -26.75 11.00
C THR A 205 12.64 -28.12 10.44
N GLY A 206 13.43 -28.68 9.50
CA GLY A 206 13.07 -29.91 8.78
C GLY A 206 12.03 -29.68 7.67
N GLU A 207 11.48 -28.48 7.52
CA GLU A 207 10.47 -28.17 6.52
C GLU A 207 11.07 -28.14 5.11
N VAL A 208 10.41 -28.80 4.16
CA VAL A 208 10.84 -28.85 2.76
C VAL A 208 9.93 -27.93 1.94
N VAL A 209 10.46 -26.82 1.49
CA VAL A 209 9.77 -25.82 0.67
C VAL A 209 10.68 -25.38 -0.47
N ASP A 210 10.11 -24.95 -1.59
CA ASP A 210 10.85 -24.26 -2.64
C ASP A 210 10.82 -22.72 -2.44
N GLN A 211 11.51 -21.99 -3.31
CA GLN A 211 11.62 -20.53 -3.21
C GLN A 211 10.25 -19.83 -3.41
N GLU A 212 9.44 -20.34 -4.35
CA GLU A 212 8.12 -19.75 -4.64
C GLU A 212 7.16 -19.99 -3.48
N GLN A 213 7.16 -21.19 -2.90
CA GLN A 213 6.32 -21.55 -1.75
C GLN A 213 6.72 -20.79 -0.47
N LEU A 214 8.01 -20.51 -0.28
CA LEU A 214 8.53 -19.83 0.90
C LEU A 214 8.29 -18.31 0.82
N GLY A 215 8.63 -17.70 -0.30
CA GLY A 215 8.65 -16.24 -0.40
C GLY A 215 8.45 -15.69 -1.82
N GLY A 216 7.71 -16.38 -2.67
CA GLY A 216 7.35 -15.89 -3.99
C GLY A 216 6.33 -14.76 -3.93
N ALA A 217 6.17 -14.06 -5.06
CA ALA A 217 5.27 -12.91 -5.17
C ALA A 217 3.83 -13.24 -4.75
N SER A 218 3.32 -14.43 -5.11
CA SER A 218 1.97 -14.88 -4.75
C SER A 218 1.80 -15.06 -3.24
N VAL A 219 2.82 -15.57 -2.54
CA VAL A 219 2.79 -15.74 -1.08
C VAL A 219 2.71 -14.39 -0.38
N HIS A 220 3.54 -13.44 -0.81
CA HIS A 220 3.57 -12.12 -0.19
C HIS A 220 2.38 -11.25 -0.55
N ALA A 221 1.77 -11.46 -1.72
CA ALA A 221 0.56 -10.75 -2.13
C ALA A 221 -0.73 -11.31 -1.50
N THR A 222 -0.77 -12.59 -1.08
CA THR A 222 -2.02 -13.21 -0.60
C THR A 222 -2.02 -13.59 0.88
N LYS A 223 -0.85 -14.00 1.43
CA LYS A 223 -0.75 -14.53 2.80
C LYS A 223 -0.13 -13.54 3.77
N SER A 224 1.04 -12.99 3.47
CA SER A 224 1.75 -12.10 4.40
C SER A 224 1.34 -10.64 4.29
N GLY A 225 0.87 -10.21 3.11
CA GLY A 225 0.58 -8.81 2.80
C GLY A 225 1.82 -7.91 2.72
N VAL A 226 3.03 -8.48 2.54
CA VAL A 226 4.25 -7.70 2.34
C VAL A 226 4.26 -7.05 0.96
N ALA A 227 3.82 -7.77 -0.08
CA ALA A 227 3.72 -7.23 -1.43
C ALA A 227 2.37 -6.54 -1.63
N HIS A 228 2.43 -5.27 -1.99
CA HIS A 228 1.26 -4.46 -2.35
C HIS A 228 0.75 -4.81 -3.75
N PHE A 229 1.67 -5.24 -4.63
CA PHE A 229 1.38 -5.66 -5.99
C PHE A 229 2.20 -6.88 -6.39
N ALA A 230 1.61 -7.78 -7.17
CA ALA A 230 2.25 -8.94 -7.78
C ALA A 230 2.05 -8.88 -9.30
N ALA A 231 3.07 -8.41 -10.02
CA ALA A 231 3.07 -8.25 -11.47
C ALA A 231 3.42 -9.56 -12.18
N ASN A 232 2.92 -9.77 -13.38
CA ASN A 232 3.19 -10.98 -14.16
C ASN A 232 4.58 -10.95 -14.84
N ASN A 233 5.11 -9.76 -15.08
CA ASN A 233 6.43 -9.53 -15.68
C ASN A 233 7.01 -8.18 -15.22
N GLU A 234 8.24 -7.88 -15.61
CA GLU A 234 8.93 -6.64 -15.21
C GLU A 234 8.31 -5.40 -15.86
N GLU A 235 7.77 -5.49 -17.08
CA GLU A 235 7.09 -4.40 -17.79
C GLU A 235 5.81 -3.98 -17.05
N GLU A 236 5.00 -4.95 -16.63
CA GLU A 236 3.80 -4.68 -15.83
C GLU A 236 4.15 -4.05 -14.48
N ALA A 237 5.21 -4.51 -13.82
CA ALA A 237 5.68 -3.92 -12.57
C ALA A 237 6.09 -2.45 -12.76
N ILE A 238 6.83 -2.14 -13.81
CA ILE A 238 7.26 -0.78 -14.14
C ILE A 238 6.05 0.10 -14.50
N ALA A 239 5.11 -0.40 -15.29
CA ALA A 239 3.87 0.31 -15.61
C ALA A 239 3.05 0.61 -14.33
N THR A 240 3.01 -0.33 -13.39
CA THR A 240 2.35 -0.16 -12.08
C THR A 240 3.02 0.94 -11.25
N ILE A 241 4.36 1.03 -11.24
CA ILE A 241 5.09 2.13 -10.56
C ILE A 241 4.70 3.48 -11.17
N LYS A 242 4.70 3.61 -12.50
CA LYS A 242 4.31 4.85 -13.19
C LYS A 242 2.86 5.23 -12.86
N GLN A 243 1.95 4.27 -12.89
CA GLN A 243 0.55 4.49 -12.53
C GLN A 243 0.40 4.93 -11.07
N LEU A 244 1.10 4.28 -10.13
CA LEU A 244 1.10 4.65 -8.71
C LEU A 244 1.54 6.10 -8.51
N LEU A 245 2.65 6.49 -9.14
CA LEU A 245 3.17 7.85 -9.05
C LEU A 245 2.18 8.90 -9.57
N SER A 246 1.30 8.56 -10.52
CA SER A 246 0.28 9.48 -11.00
C SER A 246 -0.77 9.85 -9.96
N TYR A 247 -0.91 9.06 -8.90
CA TYR A 247 -1.89 9.28 -7.82
C TYR A 247 -1.30 9.94 -6.57
N ILE A 248 0.02 9.96 -6.41
CA ILE A 248 0.67 10.42 -5.18
C ILE A 248 1.50 11.70 -5.42
N PRO A 249 1.67 12.55 -4.40
CA PRO A 249 2.45 13.78 -4.53
C PRO A 249 3.95 13.52 -4.66
N GLN A 250 4.70 14.57 -4.90
CA GLN A 250 6.17 14.53 -4.96
C GLN A 250 6.79 14.31 -3.58
N ASN A 251 6.18 14.90 -2.55
CA ASN A 251 6.60 14.83 -1.16
C ASN A 251 5.44 15.23 -0.24
N ASN A 252 5.66 15.23 1.07
CA ASN A 252 4.64 15.53 2.08
C ASN A 252 4.23 17.02 2.16
N LEU A 253 4.88 17.91 1.44
CA LEU A 253 4.54 19.34 1.39
C LEU A 253 3.66 19.69 0.18
N GLU A 254 3.51 18.76 -0.74
CA GLU A 254 2.76 18.94 -1.98
C GLU A 254 1.46 18.14 -1.97
N THR A 255 0.63 18.38 -2.96
CA THR A 255 -0.58 17.60 -3.26
C THR A 255 -0.36 16.72 -4.48
N ALA A 256 -1.12 15.63 -4.58
CA ALA A 256 -1.08 14.74 -5.74
C ALA A 256 -1.44 15.50 -7.03
N PRO A 257 -0.88 15.11 -8.19
CA PRO A 257 -1.17 15.74 -9.47
C PRO A 257 -2.67 15.69 -9.80
N LEU A 258 -3.21 16.81 -10.26
CA LEU A 258 -4.55 16.85 -10.83
C LEU A 258 -4.53 16.20 -12.22
N LYS A 259 -5.56 15.44 -12.53
CA LYS A 259 -5.79 14.87 -13.86
C LYS A 259 -7.09 15.44 -14.41
N GLU A 260 -7.03 16.05 -15.57
CA GLU A 260 -8.23 16.52 -16.25
C GLU A 260 -9.20 15.35 -16.51
N THR A 261 -10.48 15.58 -16.30
CA THR A 261 -11.55 14.64 -16.58
C THR A 261 -12.72 15.32 -17.26
N THR A 262 -13.39 14.59 -18.14
CA THR A 262 -14.66 15.01 -18.76
C THR A 262 -15.87 14.43 -18.06
N ASP A 263 -15.66 13.60 -17.01
CA ASP A 263 -16.75 13.00 -16.23
C ASP A 263 -17.46 14.06 -15.39
N PRO A 264 -18.75 14.35 -15.64
CA PRO A 264 -19.44 15.48 -15.02
C PRO A 264 -19.48 15.36 -13.48
N VAL A 265 -19.23 16.48 -12.80
CA VAL A 265 -19.31 16.57 -11.33
C VAL A 265 -20.71 16.21 -10.83
N ASN A 266 -21.74 16.64 -11.55
CA ASN A 266 -23.16 16.44 -11.20
C ASN A 266 -23.78 15.20 -11.84
N ARG A 267 -22.98 14.27 -12.33
CA ARG A 267 -23.48 12.99 -12.86
C ARG A 267 -24.23 12.24 -11.76
N LEU A 268 -25.45 11.85 -12.05
CA LEU A 268 -26.26 10.98 -11.19
C LEU A 268 -26.09 9.53 -11.66
N GLU A 269 -26.08 8.62 -10.70
CA GLU A 269 -25.90 7.19 -10.99
C GLU A 269 -27.08 6.38 -10.45
N ASP A 270 -28.13 6.27 -11.26
CA ASP A 270 -29.39 5.62 -10.87
C ASP A 270 -29.23 4.14 -10.50
N SER A 271 -28.20 3.47 -10.99
CA SER A 271 -27.91 2.07 -10.64
C SER A 271 -27.65 1.88 -9.13
N LEU A 272 -27.15 2.91 -8.45
CA LEU A 272 -26.91 2.88 -7.00
C LEU A 272 -28.19 2.78 -6.17
N ASN A 273 -29.32 3.27 -6.68
CA ASN A 273 -30.58 3.21 -5.95
C ASN A 273 -31.10 1.77 -5.75
N SER A 274 -30.60 0.81 -6.54
CA SER A 274 -31.00 -0.60 -6.48
C SER A 274 -29.85 -1.57 -6.22
N ILE A 275 -28.63 -1.07 -5.96
CA ILE A 275 -27.45 -1.92 -5.77
C ILE A 275 -27.47 -2.71 -4.45
N ILE A 276 -28.10 -2.14 -3.41
CA ILE A 276 -28.27 -2.81 -2.13
C ILE A 276 -29.46 -3.77 -2.23
N PRO A 277 -29.26 -5.09 -2.00
CA PRO A 277 -30.35 -6.04 -2.01
C PRO A 277 -31.34 -5.81 -0.86
N ASP A 278 -32.65 -6.03 -1.12
CA ASP A 278 -33.70 -5.96 -0.10
C ASP A 278 -33.45 -6.91 1.07
N ASN A 279 -32.90 -8.10 0.79
CA ASN A 279 -32.49 -9.06 1.83
C ASN A 279 -31.16 -8.59 2.46
N PRO A 280 -31.15 -8.20 3.75
CA PRO A 280 -29.97 -7.67 4.42
C PRO A 280 -28.82 -8.70 4.56
N ASN A 281 -29.10 -9.97 4.36
CA ASN A 281 -28.09 -11.04 4.38
C ASN A 281 -27.53 -11.38 3.00
N LYS A 282 -28.10 -10.82 1.93
CA LYS A 282 -27.56 -10.98 0.57
C LYS A 282 -26.39 -10.01 0.34
N ALA A 283 -25.27 -10.57 -0.11
CA ALA A 283 -24.10 -9.79 -0.46
C ALA A 283 -24.29 -9.05 -1.79
N TYR A 284 -23.64 -7.90 -1.91
CA TYR A 284 -23.42 -7.18 -3.17
C TYR A 284 -21.94 -6.86 -3.33
N ASP A 285 -21.57 -6.38 -4.52
CA ASP A 285 -20.18 -6.09 -4.86
C ASP A 285 -19.86 -4.61 -4.65
N MET A 286 -18.98 -4.29 -3.71
CA MET A 286 -18.56 -2.92 -3.43
C MET A 286 -17.81 -2.28 -4.61
N TYR A 287 -17.17 -3.07 -5.48
CA TYR A 287 -16.53 -2.51 -6.69
C TYR A 287 -17.55 -1.84 -7.62
N GLY A 288 -18.79 -2.32 -7.66
CA GLY A 288 -19.87 -1.68 -8.41
C GLY A 288 -20.17 -0.27 -7.88
N VAL A 289 -20.15 -0.08 -6.57
CA VAL A 289 -20.33 1.24 -5.94
C VAL A 289 -19.14 2.14 -6.25
N ILE A 290 -17.92 1.63 -6.02
CA ILE A 290 -16.69 2.41 -6.26
C ILE A 290 -16.63 2.88 -7.72
N GLY A 291 -16.80 1.97 -8.69
CA GLY A 291 -16.75 2.30 -10.11
C GLY A 291 -17.83 3.31 -10.53
N ALA A 292 -19.02 3.26 -9.89
CA ALA A 292 -20.11 4.18 -10.18
C ALA A 292 -19.85 5.63 -9.74
N ILE A 293 -19.06 5.84 -8.68
CA ILE A 293 -18.88 7.18 -8.08
C ILE A 293 -17.57 7.87 -8.46
N VAL A 294 -16.52 7.12 -8.83
CA VAL A 294 -15.20 7.70 -9.17
C VAL A 294 -15.16 8.19 -10.61
N ASP A 295 -14.17 9.04 -10.92
CA ASP A 295 -13.96 9.55 -12.28
C ASP A 295 -13.68 8.40 -13.25
N ASP A 296 -14.39 8.37 -14.38
CA ASP A 296 -14.22 7.40 -15.46
C ASP A 296 -14.30 5.92 -15.01
N GLY A 297 -14.86 5.65 -13.83
CA GLY A 297 -14.88 4.32 -13.21
C GLY A 297 -13.49 3.78 -12.84
N ALA A 298 -12.45 4.62 -12.86
CA ALA A 298 -11.06 4.22 -12.69
C ALA A 298 -10.69 4.07 -11.21
N PHE A 299 -10.35 2.85 -10.81
CA PHE A 299 -9.89 2.52 -9.46
C PHE A 299 -8.56 1.78 -9.50
N PHE A 300 -7.56 2.29 -8.80
CA PHE A 300 -6.23 1.67 -8.67
C PHE A 300 -6.10 1.02 -7.30
N GLU A 301 -6.37 -0.28 -7.25
CA GLU A 301 -6.42 -1.05 -6.01
C GLU A 301 -5.03 -1.42 -5.49
N ILE A 302 -4.85 -1.29 -4.17
CA ILE A 302 -3.65 -1.70 -3.44
C ILE A 302 -3.97 -2.97 -2.64
N HIS A 303 -3.05 -3.94 -2.59
CA HIS A 303 -3.27 -5.22 -1.89
C HIS A 303 -4.52 -5.97 -2.35
N LYS A 304 -4.78 -6.00 -3.65
CA LYS A 304 -5.98 -6.63 -4.23
C LYS A 304 -6.22 -8.06 -3.74
N ASP A 305 -5.15 -8.84 -3.62
CA ASP A 305 -5.22 -10.27 -3.29
C ASP A 305 -5.07 -10.55 -1.78
N PHE A 306 -4.81 -9.53 -0.96
CA PHE A 306 -4.68 -9.64 0.50
C PHE A 306 -5.87 -9.03 1.21
N ALA A 307 -6.38 -9.71 2.25
CA ALA A 307 -7.51 -9.24 3.07
C ALA A 307 -8.65 -8.66 2.22
N GLN A 308 -9.22 -9.47 1.35
CA GLN A 308 -10.21 -9.05 0.33
C GLN A 308 -11.56 -8.59 0.93
N ASN A 309 -11.78 -8.82 2.23
CA ASN A 309 -12.93 -8.30 2.99
C ASN A 309 -12.88 -6.77 3.20
N ILE A 310 -11.72 -6.13 2.93
CA ILE A 310 -11.57 -4.69 2.83
C ILE A 310 -10.85 -4.29 1.54
N ILE A 311 -11.33 -3.27 0.88
CA ILE A 311 -10.78 -2.71 -0.36
C ILE A 311 -10.08 -1.40 -0.01
N VAL A 312 -8.84 -1.23 -0.47
CA VAL A 312 -8.11 0.03 -0.39
C VAL A 312 -7.46 0.35 -1.73
N GLY A 313 -7.41 1.61 -2.10
CA GLY A 313 -6.79 2.01 -3.36
C GLY A 313 -7.00 3.48 -3.66
N PHE A 314 -6.43 3.92 -4.76
CA PHE A 314 -6.54 5.30 -5.23
C PHE A 314 -7.59 5.43 -6.33
N ALA A 315 -8.30 6.54 -6.30
CA ALA A 315 -9.22 6.96 -7.35
C ALA A 315 -9.14 8.47 -7.54
N ARG A 316 -9.99 9.00 -8.41
CA ARG A 316 -10.13 10.45 -8.56
C ARG A 316 -11.58 10.89 -8.46
N PHE A 317 -11.77 12.07 -7.90
CA PHE A 317 -13.03 12.81 -7.89
C PHE A 317 -12.78 14.22 -8.43
N ASN A 318 -13.37 14.53 -9.56
CA ASN A 318 -13.14 15.80 -10.28
C ASN A 318 -11.64 16.05 -10.50
N GLY A 319 -10.92 15.03 -10.98
CA GLY A 319 -9.47 15.06 -11.26
C GLY A 319 -8.56 14.95 -10.05
N ARG A 320 -9.08 15.09 -8.83
CA ARG A 320 -8.31 15.06 -7.57
C ARG A 320 -8.13 13.63 -7.07
N SER A 321 -6.89 13.25 -6.78
CA SER A 321 -6.58 11.95 -6.15
C SER A 321 -7.17 11.84 -4.75
N VAL A 322 -7.74 10.68 -4.44
CA VAL A 322 -8.25 10.31 -3.12
C VAL A 322 -7.89 8.86 -2.79
N GLY A 323 -7.78 8.55 -1.52
CA GLY A 323 -7.71 7.19 -1.01
C GLY A 323 -9.11 6.66 -0.71
N ILE A 324 -9.48 5.53 -1.29
CA ILE A 324 -10.72 4.81 -1.00
C ILE A 324 -10.43 3.72 0.03
N VAL A 325 -11.28 3.64 1.07
CA VAL A 325 -11.32 2.52 2.01
C VAL A 325 -12.76 2.02 2.07
N ALA A 326 -12.98 0.76 1.74
CA ALA A 326 -14.34 0.22 1.65
C ALA A 326 -14.44 -1.22 2.16
N ASN A 327 -15.50 -1.56 2.89
CA ASN A 327 -15.79 -2.95 3.23
C ASN A 327 -16.29 -3.70 1.98
N GLN A 328 -15.90 -4.98 1.81
CA GLN A 328 -16.38 -5.83 0.71
C GLN A 328 -17.37 -6.87 1.24
N PRO A 329 -18.70 -6.65 1.12
CA PRO A 329 -19.68 -7.58 1.65
C PRO A 329 -19.67 -8.99 1.04
N LYS A 330 -19.11 -9.15 -0.16
CA LYS A 330 -18.92 -10.46 -0.80
C LYS A 330 -17.91 -11.36 -0.09
N VAL A 331 -17.00 -10.78 0.67
CA VAL A 331 -15.93 -11.51 1.37
C VAL A 331 -16.13 -11.35 2.86
N LEU A 332 -16.36 -12.44 3.56
CA LEU A 332 -16.61 -12.46 5.02
C LEU A 332 -17.65 -11.41 5.46
N ALA A 333 -18.67 -11.15 4.64
CA ALA A 333 -19.70 -10.10 4.88
C ALA A 333 -19.15 -8.70 5.17
N GLY A 334 -17.90 -8.41 4.80
CA GLY A 334 -17.24 -7.12 5.06
C GLY A 334 -16.77 -6.90 6.51
N VAL A 335 -16.68 -7.96 7.34
CA VAL A 335 -16.18 -7.85 8.71
C VAL A 335 -14.72 -7.36 8.74
N LEU A 336 -14.32 -6.71 9.83
CA LEU A 336 -12.92 -6.41 10.08
C LEU A 336 -12.25 -7.56 10.81
N ASP A 337 -11.20 -8.12 10.22
CA ASP A 337 -10.29 -9.06 10.86
C ASP A 337 -8.90 -8.43 11.06
N ILE A 338 -7.95 -9.19 11.58
CA ILE A 338 -6.58 -8.74 11.81
C ILE A 338 -5.96 -8.16 10.52
N ASN A 339 -6.09 -8.89 9.42
CA ASN A 339 -5.46 -8.52 8.17
C ASN A 339 -6.14 -7.31 7.49
N ALA A 340 -7.47 -7.24 7.52
CA ALA A 340 -8.21 -6.07 7.06
C ALA A 340 -7.84 -4.81 7.84
N SER A 341 -7.73 -4.93 9.16
CA SER A 341 -7.33 -3.82 10.03
C SER A 341 -5.92 -3.32 9.72
N ARG A 342 -4.95 -4.24 9.53
CA ARG A 342 -3.57 -3.91 9.17
C ARG A 342 -3.47 -3.26 7.79
N LYS A 343 -4.13 -3.82 6.78
CA LYS A 343 -4.19 -3.30 5.40
C LYS A 343 -4.73 -1.88 5.37
N ALA A 344 -5.90 -1.65 5.97
CA ALA A 344 -6.53 -0.34 5.99
C ALA A 344 -5.74 0.68 6.81
N ALA A 345 -5.22 0.32 7.99
CA ALA A 345 -4.44 1.23 8.83
C ALA A 345 -3.18 1.73 8.10
N ARG A 346 -2.44 0.84 7.44
CA ARG A 346 -1.25 1.20 6.66
C ARG A 346 -1.59 2.17 5.53
N PHE A 347 -2.68 1.90 4.81
CA PHE A 347 -3.12 2.73 3.70
C PHE A 347 -3.60 4.12 4.16
N VAL A 348 -4.40 4.20 5.23
CA VAL A 348 -4.87 5.47 5.81
C VAL A 348 -3.70 6.33 6.26
N ARG A 349 -2.69 5.75 6.94
CA ARG A 349 -1.49 6.49 7.36
C ARG A 349 -0.69 7.01 6.17
N PHE A 350 -0.55 6.23 5.10
CA PHE A 350 0.09 6.69 3.87
C PHE A 350 -0.65 7.89 3.28
N CYS A 351 -1.97 7.79 3.14
CA CYS A 351 -2.78 8.90 2.61
C CYS A 351 -2.64 10.17 3.45
N ASP A 352 -2.65 10.04 4.78
CA ASP A 352 -2.48 11.19 5.67
C ASP A 352 -1.08 11.81 5.57
N ALA A 353 -0.03 10.99 5.55
CA ALA A 353 1.35 11.45 5.42
C ALA A 353 1.61 12.23 4.11
N PHE A 354 0.87 11.91 3.05
CA PHE A 354 1.04 12.50 1.72
C PHE A 354 -0.14 13.34 1.23
N ASN A 355 -0.91 13.95 2.15
CA ASN A 355 -1.97 14.92 1.85
C ASN A 355 -3.06 14.39 0.89
N ILE A 356 -3.34 13.08 0.91
CA ILE A 356 -4.36 12.45 0.06
C ILE A 356 -5.65 12.34 0.86
N PRO A 357 -6.74 13.00 0.46
CA PRO A 357 -8.05 12.90 1.12
C PRO A 357 -8.57 11.46 1.14
N LEU A 358 -9.36 11.13 2.14
CA LEU A 358 -9.93 9.80 2.34
C LEU A 358 -11.44 9.79 2.09
N VAL A 359 -11.90 8.83 1.30
CA VAL A 359 -13.31 8.49 1.11
C VAL A 359 -13.54 7.08 1.63
N THR A 360 -14.40 6.95 2.64
CA THR A 360 -14.70 5.67 3.30
C THR A 360 -16.11 5.23 2.98
N LEU A 361 -16.27 4.01 2.45
CA LEU A 361 -17.56 3.40 2.15
C LEU A 361 -17.82 2.27 3.14
N VAL A 362 -18.85 2.42 3.97
CA VAL A 362 -19.08 1.55 5.12
C VAL A 362 -20.24 0.59 4.88
N ASP A 363 -19.95 -0.70 4.99
CA ASP A 363 -20.91 -1.78 5.18
C ASP A 363 -20.24 -2.88 6.03
N VAL A 364 -20.24 -2.68 7.34
CA VAL A 364 -19.49 -3.50 8.29
C VAL A 364 -20.38 -4.03 9.41
N PRO A 365 -20.55 -5.37 9.54
CA PRO A 365 -21.36 -5.96 10.61
C PRO A 365 -20.63 -6.07 11.96
N GLY A 366 -19.31 -5.84 11.99
CA GLY A 366 -18.52 -5.95 13.21
C GLY A 366 -17.08 -6.37 12.94
N PHE A 367 -16.35 -6.65 14.03
CA PHE A 367 -15.08 -7.37 13.96
C PHE A 367 -15.33 -8.87 13.90
N LEU A 368 -14.43 -9.61 13.24
CA LEU A 368 -14.49 -11.07 13.19
C LEU A 368 -14.21 -11.63 14.59
N CYS A 369 -15.14 -12.45 15.09
CA CYS A 369 -15.04 -13.11 16.38
C CYS A 369 -14.31 -14.46 16.27
N GLY A 370 -13.84 -14.98 17.41
CA GLY A 370 -13.28 -16.32 17.54
C GLY A 370 -11.86 -16.31 18.10
N THR A 371 -11.46 -17.46 18.67
CA THR A 371 -10.18 -17.60 19.39
C THR A 371 -8.97 -17.29 18.51
N GLN A 372 -8.98 -17.61 17.22
CA GLN A 372 -7.90 -17.28 16.30
C GLN A 372 -7.70 -15.76 16.17
N GLN A 373 -8.77 -14.99 16.16
CA GLN A 373 -8.70 -13.53 16.11
C GLN A 373 -8.25 -12.96 17.46
N GLU A 374 -8.81 -13.43 18.56
CA GLU A 374 -8.43 -12.98 19.92
C GLU A 374 -6.96 -13.30 20.22
N TYR A 375 -6.53 -14.54 20.00
CA TYR A 375 -5.12 -14.94 20.20
C TYR A 375 -4.16 -14.32 19.18
N GLY A 376 -4.64 -13.99 18.00
CA GLY A 376 -3.91 -13.25 16.97
C GLY A 376 -3.86 -11.73 17.19
N ALA A 377 -4.36 -11.24 18.35
CA ALA A 377 -4.34 -9.83 18.73
C ALA A 377 -5.23 -8.92 17.86
N ILE A 378 -6.49 -9.35 17.58
CA ILE A 378 -7.47 -8.52 16.86
C ILE A 378 -7.67 -7.16 17.55
N ILE A 379 -7.63 -7.11 18.88
CA ILE A 379 -7.81 -5.89 19.67
C ILE A 379 -6.72 -4.86 19.30
N THR A 380 -5.46 -5.25 19.33
CA THR A 380 -4.33 -4.37 18.98
C THR A 380 -4.36 -4.00 17.50
N ASN A 381 -4.64 -4.95 16.61
CA ASN A 381 -4.69 -4.69 15.17
C ASN A 381 -5.89 -3.81 14.78
N GLY A 382 -7.05 -4.00 15.42
CA GLY A 382 -8.20 -3.09 15.27
C GLY A 382 -7.89 -1.69 15.78
N ALA A 383 -7.15 -1.58 16.89
CA ALA A 383 -6.70 -0.31 17.43
C ALA A 383 -5.75 0.44 16.48
N LYS A 384 -4.97 -0.24 15.63
CA LYS A 384 -4.14 0.41 14.60
C LYS A 384 -4.99 1.19 13.60
N LEU A 385 -6.10 0.61 13.15
CA LEU A 385 -6.99 1.27 12.21
C LEU A 385 -7.73 2.45 12.87
N LEU A 386 -8.19 2.26 14.10
CA LEU A 386 -8.79 3.33 14.91
C LEU A 386 -7.81 4.49 15.08
N TYR A 387 -6.56 4.18 15.43
CA TYR A 387 -5.50 5.18 15.60
C TYR A 387 -5.23 5.94 14.29
N ALA A 388 -5.08 5.21 13.17
CA ALA A 388 -4.81 5.80 11.87
C ALA A 388 -5.89 6.83 11.47
N TYR A 389 -7.16 6.50 11.60
CA TYR A 389 -8.25 7.44 11.30
C TYR A 389 -8.35 8.59 12.31
N GLY A 390 -8.14 8.31 13.60
CA GLY A 390 -8.20 9.32 14.65
C GLY A 390 -7.07 10.35 14.55
N GLU A 391 -5.90 9.94 14.11
CA GLU A 391 -4.75 10.82 13.91
C GLU A 391 -4.80 11.58 12.58
N ALA A 392 -5.38 10.99 11.54
CA ALA A 392 -5.40 11.55 10.19
C ALA A 392 -5.99 12.97 10.15
N THR A 393 -5.21 13.88 9.54
CA THR A 393 -5.50 15.31 9.40
C THR A 393 -6.09 15.68 8.04
N VAL A 394 -5.94 14.83 7.03
CA VAL A 394 -6.51 15.03 5.70
C VAL A 394 -8.04 15.08 5.72
N PRO A 395 -8.69 15.66 4.69
CA PRO A 395 -10.14 15.57 4.52
C PRO A 395 -10.65 14.12 4.57
N LYS A 396 -11.69 13.87 5.36
CA LYS A 396 -12.31 12.55 5.54
C LYS A 396 -13.80 12.62 5.25
N VAL A 397 -14.24 11.96 4.19
CA VAL A 397 -15.64 11.82 3.81
C VAL A 397 -16.06 10.38 3.96
N THR A 398 -17.12 10.12 4.72
CA THR A 398 -17.62 8.76 4.98
C THR A 398 -19.04 8.62 4.49
N VAL A 399 -19.35 7.52 3.83
CA VAL A 399 -20.71 7.16 3.41
C VAL A 399 -21.04 5.78 3.98
N THR A 400 -22.03 5.71 4.86
CA THR A 400 -22.57 4.44 5.36
C THR A 400 -23.67 3.96 4.43
N LEU A 401 -23.42 2.83 3.75
CA LEU A 401 -24.33 2.31 2.72
C LEU A 401 -25.40 1.40 3.33
N ARG A 402 -24.98 0.50 4.22
CA ARG A 402 -25.87 -0.47 4.86
C ARG A 402 -25.49 -0.67 6.31
N LYS A 403 -24.75 -1.69 6.69
CA LYS A 403 -24.42 -1.99 8.09
C LYS A 403 -23.31 -1.10 8.62
N GLY A 404 -23.49 -0.57 9.80
CA GLY A 404 -22.47 0.13 10.58
C GLY A 404 -22.65 -0.26 12.05
N TYR A 405 -22.09 -1.43 12.47
CA TYR A 405 -22.38 -1.98 13.78
C TYR A 405 -21.18 -1.92 14.72
N GLY A 406 -21.48 -1.54 15.98
CA GLY A 406 -20.59 -1.63 17.11
C GLY A 406 -19.27 -0.87 16.94
N GLY A 407 -18.20 -1.43 17.50
CA GLY A 407 -16.87 -0.84 17.42
C GLY A 407 -16.34 -0.71 16.00
N ALA A 408 -16.76 -1.57 15.07
CA ALA A 408 -16.33 -1.52 13.69
C ALA A 408 -16.87 -0.26 12.96
N HIS A 409 -18.09 0.19 13.28
CA HIS A 409 -18.62 1.47 12.81
C HIS A 409 -17.72 2.64 13.27
N ILE A 410 -17.30 2.61 14.54
CA ILE A 410 -16.42 3.66 15.09
C ILE A 410 -15.09 3.70 14.34
N VAL A 411 -14.48 2.55 14.12
CA VAL A 411 -13.17 2.42 13.47
C VAL A 411 -13.19 2.84 12.00
N MET A 412 -14.32 2.71 11.30
CA MET A 412 -14.48 3.07 9.90
C MET A 412 -14.79 4.57 9.69
N SER A 413 -13.98 5.44 10.29
CA SER A 413 -14.05 6.90 10.07
C SER A 413 -15.38 7.56 10.46
N CYS A 414 -15.94 7.21 11.62
CA CYS A 414 -17.15 7.86 12.11
C CYS A 414 -16.91 9.34 12.49
N LYS A 415 -18.01 10.09 12.69
CA LYS A 415 -17.96 11.51 13.08
C LYS A 415 -17.20 11.72 14.39
N GLN A 416 -17.41 10.86 15.37
CA GLN A 416 -16.78 10.96 16.69
C GLN A 416 -15.27 10.67 16.65
N LEU A 417 -14.78 9.97 15.63
CA LEU A 417 -13.35 9.74 15.38
C LEU A 417 -12.77 10.76 14.38
N ARG A 418 -13.19 12.02 14.48
CA ARG A 418 -12.74 13.14 13.66
C ARG A 418 -13.07 12.99 12.16
N GLY A 419 -14.11 12.23 11.78
CA GLY A 419 -14.68 12.25 10.43
C GLY A 419 -15.26 13.64 10.13
N ASP A 420 -14.90 14.26 9.00
CA ASP A 420 -15.30 15.62 8.69
C ASP A 420 -16.75 15.68 8.19
N ILE A 421 -17.05 14.91 7.14
CA ILE A 421 -18.40 14.81 6.56
C ILE A 421 -18.81 13.34 6.55
N ASN A 422 -19.94 13.04 7.16
CA ASN A 422 -20.50 11.71 7.27
C ASN A 422 -21.90 11.67 6.68
N TYR A 423 -22.07 10.95 5.58
CA TYR A 423 -23.35 10.68 4.94
C TYR A 423 -23.82 9.24 5.23
N ALA A 424 -25.11 9.03 5.11
CA ALA A 424 -25.71 7.71 5.10
C ALA A 424 -26.70 7.56 3.94
N TRP A 425 -26.83 6.35 3.40
CA TRP A 425 -27.93 6.01 2.52
C TRP A 425 -29.18 5.68 3.34
N PRO A 426 -30.40 5.74 2.76
CA PRO A 426 -31.63 5.35 3.46
C PRO A 426 -31.62 3.89 3.96
N SER A 427 -30.83 3.02 3.32
CA SER A 427 -30.60 1.63 3.69
C SER A 427 -29.62 1.43 4.85
N ALA A 428 -29.01 2.51 5.36
CA ALA A 428 -28.02 2.42 6.42
C ALA A 428 -28.65 2.03 7.76
N GLN A 429 -27.96 1.14 8.47
CA GLN A 429 -28.31 0.67 9.81
C GLN A 429 -27.14 0.97 10.74
N ILE A 430 -27.28 1.98 11.59
CA ILE A 430 -26.20 2.42 12.50
C ILE A 430 -26.63 2.09 13.94
N ALA A 431 -26.07 1.01 14.49
CA ALA A 431 -26.47 0.47 15.79
C ALA A 431 -25.30 -0.19 16.53
N VAL A 432 -25.51 -0.52 17.80
CA VAL A 432 -24.52 -1.27 18.60
C VAL A 432 -24.31 -2.68 18.03
N MET A 433 -25.40 -3.33 17.57
CA MET A 433 -25.36 -4.64 16.92
C MET A 433 -26.62 -4.84 16.06
N GLY A 434 -26.61 -5.88 15.23
CA GLY A 434 -27.80 -6.24 14.45
C GLY A 434 -28.94 -6.71 15.33
N ALA A 435 -30.21 -6.58 14.84
CA ALA A 435 -31.41 -6.83 15.60
C ALA A 435 -31.48 -8.25 16.23
N ASP A 436 -31.05 -9.28 15.47
CA ASP A 436 -31.07 -10.67 15.99
C ASP A 436 -30.18 -10.84 17.24
N GLY A 437 -28.98 -10.25 17.21
CA GLY A 437 -28.08 -10.26 18.35
C GLY A 437 -28.61 -9.45 19.54
N ALA A 438 -29.17 -8.26 19.26
CA ALA A 438 -29.71 -7.38 20.28
C ALA A 438 -30.87 -8.04 21.04
N VAL A 439 -31.81 -8.64 20.33
CA VAL A 439 -32.96 -9.29 20.94
C VAL A 439 -32.53 -10.48 21.79
N ASN A 440 -31.60 -11.31 21.31
CA ASN A 440 -31.06 -12.41 22.08
C ASN A 440 -30.37 -11.99 23.38
N VAL A 441 -29.79 -10.78 23.42
CA VAL A 441 -29.17 -10.25 24.65
C VAL A 441 -30.20 -9.59 25.56
N LEU A 442 -31.07 -8.71 25.02
CA LEU A 442 -32.01 -7.92 25.81
C LEU A 442 -33.17 -8.73 26.38
N TYR A 443 -33.66 -9.70 25.62
CA TYR A 443 -34.90 -10.45 25.95
C TYR A 443 -34.62 -11.94 26.17
N ALA A 444 -33.37 -12.34 26.41
CA ALA A 444 -33.01 -13.71 26.72
C ALA A 444 -33.79 -14.30 27.91
N LYS A 445 -34.06 -13.45 28.92
CA LYS A 445 -34.80 -13.86 30.12
C LYS A 445 -36.28 -14.07 29.79
N ASP A 446 -36.90 -13.15 29.08
CA ASP A 446 -38.34 -13.23 28.73
C ASP A 446 -38.63 -14.47 27.86
N MET A 447 -37.77 -14.74 26.86
CA MET A 447 -37.87 -15.95 26.03
C MET A 447 -37.64 -17.26 26.82
N LYS A 448 -36.85 -17.22 27.90
CA LYS A 448 -36.61 -18.37 28.77
C LYS A 448 -37.78 -18.59 29.76
N GLU A 449 -38.44 -17.52 30.21
CA GLU A 449 -39.60 -17.57 31.12
C GLU A 449 -40.87 -18.03 30.39
N ASP A 450 -41.00 -17.74 29.08
CA ASP A 450 -42.10 -18.19 28.22
C ASP A 450 -41.60 -18.92 26.97
N PRO A 451 -41.19 -20.19 27.09
CA PRO A 451 -40.63 -20.95 25.95
C PRO A 451 -41.66 -21.26 24.85
N GLU A 452 -42.95 -21.30 25.19
CA GLU A 452 -44.02 -21.58 24.22
C GLU A 452 -44.19 -20.43 23.22
N HIS A 453 -44.03 -19.17 23.67
CA HIS A 453 -44.14 -17.98 22.84
C HIS A 453 -42.77 -17.34 22.51
N ALA A 454 -41.67 -18.00 22.82
CA ALA A 454 -40.32 -17.45 22.63
C ALA A 454 -40.05 -16.97 21.20
N LYS A 455 -40.57 -17.65 20.17
CA LYS A 455 -40.45 -17.24 18.77
C LYS A 455 -41.27 -15.98 18.44
N GLU A 456 -42.42 -15.84 19.01
CA GLU A 456 -43.29 -14.68 18.82
C GLU A 456 -42.67 -13.45 19.50
N ILE A 457 -42.24 -13.60 20.75
CA ILE A 457 -41.49 -12.58 21.48
C ILE A 457 -40.26 -12.14 20.67
N PHE A 458 -39.48 -13.08 20.15
CA PHE A 458 -38.31 -12.76 19.33
C PHE A 458 -38.69 -11.92 18.12
N GLN A 459 -39.70 -12.30 17.35
CA GLN A 459 -40.08 -11.58 16.13
C GLN A 459 -40.66 -10.20 16.44
N GLU A 460 -41.48 -10.08 17.49
CA GLU A 460 -42.04 -8.81 17.94
C GLU A 460 -40.91 -7.83 18.35
N LYS A 461 -40.02 -8.28 19.23
CA LYS A 461 -38.91 -7.50 19.75
C LYS A 461 -37.85 -7.18 18.69
N LYS A 462 -37.65 -8.09 17.74
CA LYS A 462 -36.83 -7.84 16.59
C LYS A 462 -37.38 -6.69 15.75
N LYS A 463 -38.65 -6.71 15.44
CA LYS A 463 -39.30 -5.64 14.69
C LYS A 463 -39.23 -4.29 15.44
N GLU A 464 -39.49 -4.28 16.72
CA GLU A 464 -39.37 -3.10 17.58
C GLU A 464 -37.95 -2.52 17.53
N TYR A 465 -36.93 -3.37 17.62
CA TYR A 465 -35.53 -2.97 17.54
C TYR A 465 -35.16 -2.44 16.15
N GLU A 466 -35.64 -3.10 15.10
CA GLU A 466 -35.40 -2.67 13.70
C GLU A 466 -36.03 -1.31 13.43
N ASP A 467 -37.26 -1.09 13.86
CA ASP A 467 -37.97 0.19 13.70
C ASP A 467 -37.25 1.34 14.43
N LEU A 468 -36.63 1.05 15.60
CA LEU A 468 -35.92 2.04 16.39
C LEU A 468 -34.50 2.33 15.87
N PHE A 469 -33.72 1.28 15.54
CA PHE A 469 -32.27 1.39 15.38
C PHE A 469 -31.74 0.95 14.01
N SER A 470 -32.48 0.14 13.23
CA SER A 470 -32.01 -0.32 11.91
C SER A 470 -32.32 0.71 10.80
N ASN A 471 -32.01 1.97 11.07
CA ASN A 471 -32.22 3.07 10.14
C ASN A 471 -31.16 4.17 10.40
N PRO A 472 -30.92 5.12 9.46
CA PRO A 472 -29.95 6.19 9.65
C PRO A 472 -30.48 7.37 10.49
N TYR A 473 -31.79 7.46 10.71
CA TYR A 473 -32.41 8.68 11.25
C TYR A 473 -32.13 8.89 12.73
N GLN A 474 -31.92 7.82 13.50
CA GLN A 474 -31.47 7.96 14.90
C GLN A 474 -30.09 8.64 15.00
N ALA A 475 -29.18 8.29 14.11
CA ALA A 475 -27.86 8.92 14.05
C ALA A 475 -27.96 10.37 13.55
N ALA A 476 -28.82 10.62 12.56
CA ALA A 476 -29.05 11.95 12.01
C ALA A 476 -29.65 12.90 13.05
N GLN A 477 -30.68 12.49 13.80
CA GLN A 477 -31.32 13.26 14.85
C GLN A 477 -30.36 13.69 15.97
N LYS A 478 -29.29 12.90 16.17
CA LYS A 478 -28.26 13.17 17.18
C LYS A 478 -27.06 13.92 16.63
N GLY A 479 -27.06 14.25 15.33
CA GLY A 479 -25.93 14.91 14.66
C GLY A 479 -24.68 14.03 14.49
N TYR A 480 -24.85 12.70 14.48
CA TYR A 480 -23.75 11.74 14.27
C TYR A 480 -23.47 11.46 12.80
N ILE A 481 -24.38 11.89 11.91
CA ILE A 481 -24.19 12.00 10.48
C ILE A 481 -24.70 13.37 10.02
N ASP A 482 -24.15 13.89 8.93
CA ASP A 482 -24.44 15.23 8.42
C ASP A 482 -25.69 15.23 7.54
N ASP A 483 -25.94 14.13 6.80
CA ASP A 483 -27.13 14.01 5.96
C ASP A 483 -27.43 12.54 5.58
N VAL A 484 -28.70 12.28 5.28
CA VAL A 484 -29.16 11.06 4.61
C VAL A 484 -29.36 11.38 3.14
N ILE A 485 -28.55 10.78 2.26
CA ILE A 485 -28.50 11.12 0.84
C ILE A 485 -29.10 10.03 -0.05
N GLU A 486 -29.68 10.41 -1.17
CA GLU A 486 -30.06 9.44 -2.21
C GLU A 486 -28.80 8.75 -2.77
N PRO A 487 -28.77 7.41 -2.88
CA PRO A 487 -27.60 6.69 -3.37
C PRO A 487 -27.06 7.21 -4.70
N ARG A 488 -27.93 7.54 -5.67
CA ARG A 488 -27.54 8.08 -6.97
C ARG A 488 -26.75 9.40 -6.92
N ASN A 489 -26.89 10.18 -5.83
CA ASN A 489 -26.24 11.47 -5.64
C ASN A 489 -24.85 11.34 -5.00
N THR A 490 -24.42 10.15 -4.65
CA THR A 490 -23.20 9.91 -3.84
C THR A 490 -21.96 10.57 -4.46
N ARG A 491 -21.72 10.41 -5.77
CA ARG A 491 -20.61 11.07 -6.45
C ARG A 491 -20.62 12.59 -6.24
N PHE A 492 -21.71 13.25 -6.57
CA PHE A 492 -21.86 14.69 -6.43
C PHE A 492 -21.64 15.16 -4.99
N ARG A 493 -22.24 14.47 -4.02
CA ARG A 493 -22.13 14.81 -2.60
C ARG A 493 -20.70 14.65 -2.09
N VAL A 494 -19.99 13.59 -2.48
CA VAL A 494 -18.57 13.37 -2.14
C VAL A 494 -17.68 14.46 -2.74
N ILE A 495 -17.86 14.81 -4.02
CA ILE A 495 -17.09 15.89 -4.66
C ILE A 495 -17.30 17.21 -3.90
N ARG A 496 -18.55 17.58 -3.62
CA ARG A 496 -18.88 18.82 -2.88
C ARG A 496 -18.27 18.83 -1.46
N ALA A 497 -18.30 17.71 -0.77
CA ALA A 497 -17.66 17.58 0.54
C ALA A 497 -16.13 17.77 0.46
N LEU A 498 -15.47 17.16 -0.51
CA LEU A 498 -14.04 17.32 -0.73
C LEU A 498 -13.66 18.76 -1.12
N GLU A 499 -14.50 19.45 -1.89
CA GLU A 499 -14.30 20.86 -2.23
C GLU A 499 -14.41 21.77 -0.99
N GLN A 500 -15.41 21.54 -0.14
CA GLN A 500 -15.59 22.28 1.13
C GLN A 500 -14.38 22.10 2.06
N LEU A 501 -13.79 20.92 2.06
CA LEU A 501 -12.68 20.55 2.93
C LEU A 501 -11.30 20.85 2.32
N ASN A 502 -11.22 21.45 1.14
CA ASN A 502 -9.96 21.69 0.44
C ASN A 502 -8.96 22.54 1.23
N GLY A 503 -9.45 23.45 2.05
CA GLY A 503 -8.64 24.31 2.93
C GLY A 503 -8.53 23.79 4.38
N LYS A 504 -8.89 22.53 4.64
CA LYS A 504 -8.89 21.98 6.01
C LYS A 504 -7.50 22.07 6.63
N GLN A 505 -7.45 22.66 7.82
CA GLN A 505 -6.31 22.62 8.73
C GLN A 505 -6.74 21.95 10.03
N ALA A 506 -6.14 20.83 10.35
CA ALA A 506 -6.41 20.10 11.58
C ALA A 506 -5.20 20.21 12.51
N GLY A 507 -5.38 20.88 13.63
CA GLY A 507 -4.37 20.93 14.69
C GLY A 507 -4.23 19.56 15.37
N VAL A 508 -2.99 19.15 15.56
CA VAL A 508 -2.63 18.02 16.42
C VAL A 508 -1.70 18.52 17.52
N PRO A 509 -1.76 17.95 18.75
CA PRO A 509 -0.81 18.31 19.79
C PRO A 509 0.63 18.07 19.33
N ALA A 510 1.54 18.98 19.68
CA ALA A 510 2.97 18.79 19.42
C ALA A 510 3.47 17.56 20.18
N LYS A 511 4.18 16.66 19.49
CA LYS A 511 4.75 15.43 20.06
C LYS A 511 6.07 15.11 19.36
N LYS A 512 6.95 14.39 20.02
CA LYS A 512 8.20 13.94 19.43
C LYS A 512 7.96 12.94 18.30
N HIS A 513 7.06 12.01 18.51
CA HIS A 513 6.49 11.06 17.57
C HIS A 513 5.23 10.46 18.20
N ASP A 514 4.42 9.79 17.42
CA ASP A 514 3.30 9.02 17.94
C ASP A 514 3.77 7.71 18.61
N ASN A 515 2.92 7.17 19.48
CA ASN A 515 3.08 5.84 20.08
C ASN A 515 1.88 4.98 19.69
N LEU A 516 1.82 4.66 18.39
CA LEU A 516 0.75 3.83 17.88
C LEU A 516 0.89 2.38 18.38
N PRO A 517 -0.21 1.62 18.50
CA PRO A 517 -0.18 0.22 18.89
C PRO A 517 0.46 -0.63 17.78
N LEU A 518 1.77 -0.95 17.89
CA LEU A 518 2.55 -1.69 16.90
C LEU A 518 2.20 -3.19 16.86
#